data_2d0072ef27cf3bdd6f53ca13b2976bac
#
_entry.id   2d0072ef27cf3bdd6f53ca13b2976bac
#
_cell.length_a   1.000
_cell.length_b   1.000
_cell.length_c   1.000
_cell.angle_alpha   90.00
_cell.angle_beta   90.00
_cell.angle_gamma   90.00
#
_symmetry.space_group_name_H-M   'P 1'
#
loop_
_entity.id
_entity.type
_entity.pdbx_description
1 polymer ?
#
loop_
_entity_poly.entity_id
_entity_poly.type
_entity_poly.pdbx_seq_one_letter_code
_entity_poly.pdbx_strand_id
1 'polypeptide(L)'
;MRHTVDAMETAAEARDVGDLMEFIAADFRDGYGQGRDELRRYVQGYFIANQSIHLLTRIEQIDFPHPDEARLQVTVGMVGREADAANAWNLAADVHDFDVTLRRDGEDWRVIHAARRRPGG
;
A
#
# COMPACT_ATOMS: atom_id res chain seq x y z
N MET A 1 -0.80 -14.76 1.64
CA MET A 1 -0.82 -13.38 1.07
C MET A 1 -1.40 -12.35 2.04
N ARG A 2 -2.48 -12.66 2.72
CA ARG A 2 -3.03 -11.73 3.73
C ARG A 2 -2.01 -11.36 4.80
N HIS A 3 -1.19 -12.32 5.20
CA HIS A 3 -0.13 -12.08 6.17
C HIS A 3 0.85 -10.99 5.71
N THR A 4 1.24 -10.99 4.44
CA THR A 4 2.13 -9.96 3.89
C THR A 4 1.45 -8.59 3.91
N VAL A 5 0.18 -8.52 3.54
CA VAL A 5 -0.58 -7.27 3.56
C VAL A 5 -0.71 -6.74 4.99
N ASP A 6 -0.99 -7.62 5.95
CA ASP A 6 -1.09 -7.23 7.36
C ASP A 6 0.24 -6.70 7.91
N ALA A 7 1.35 -7.30 7.50
CA ALA A 7 2.68 -6.85 7.92
C ALA A 7 3.00 -5.46 7.34
N MET A 8 2.63 -5.22 6.09
CA MET A 8 2.80 -3.90 5.47
C MET A 8 1.94 -2.84 6.19
N GLU A 9 0.71 -3.20 6.53
CA GLU A 9 -0.21 -2.34 7.25
C GLU A 9 0.36 -1.97 8.63
N THR A 10 0.91 -2.95 9.34
CA THR A 10 1.54 -2.74 10.65
C THR A 10 2.72 -1.77 10.53
N ALA A 11 3.58 -1.96 9.53
CA ALA A 11 4.72 -1.08 9.31
C ALA A 11 4.29 0.35 9.01
N ALA A 12 3.25 0.53 8.20
CA ALA A 12 2.72 1.85 7.86
C ALA A 12 2.09 2.53 9.08
N GLU A 13 1.34 1.78 9.88
CA GLU A 13 0.71 2.33 11.09
C GLU A 13 1.75 2.70 12.16
N ALA A 14 2.87 1.98 12.20
CA ALA A 14 3.99 2.32 13.06
C ALA A 14 4.81 3.50 12.50
N ARG A 15 4.51 3.96 11.29
CA ARG A 15 5.25 5.02 10.60
C ARG A 15 6.72 4.66 10.44
N ASP A 16 6.98 3.39 10.20
CA ASP A 16 8.34 2.88 10.02
C ASP A 16 8.63 2.75 8.53
N VAL A 17 9.28 3.76 7.97
CA VAL A 17 9.62 3.81 6.55
C VAL A 17 10.53 2.65 6.18
N GLY A 18 11.52 2.35 7.01
CA GLY A 18 12.48 1.28 6.74
C GLY A 18 11.79 -0.07 6.61
N ASP A 19 10.93 -0.40 7.59
CA ASP A 19 10.20 -1.66 7.57
C ASP A 19 9.24 -1.76 6.39
N LEU A 20 8.52 -0.67 6.11
CA LEU A 20 7.59 -0.66 4.99
C LEU A 20 8.31 -0.87 3.67
N MET A 21 9.44 -0.20 3.48
CA MET A 21 10.20 -0.27 2.21
C MET A 21 10.87 -1.64 1.99
N GLU A 22 11.00 -2.46 3.01
CA GLU A 22 11.48 -3.84 2.83
C GLU A 22 10.51 -4.69 2.01
N PHE A 23 9.22 -4.33 1.99
CA PHE A 23 8.23 -5.02 1.17
C PHE A 23 8.21 -4.53 -0.28
N ILE A 24 9.02 -3.53 -0.62
CA ILE A 24 9.04 -2.93 -1.95
C ILE A 24 10.30 -3.40 -2.67
N ALA A 25 10.13 -4.03 -3.82
CA ALA A 25 11.25 -4.55 -4.60
C ALA A 25 12.13 -3.40 -5.13
N ALA A 26 13.40 -3.68 -5.34
CA ALA A 26 14.35 -2.70 -5.87
C ALA A 26 13.95 -2.20 -7.26
N ASP A 27 13.32 -3.05 -8.05
CA ASP A 27 12.87 -2.75 -9.41
C ASP A 27 11.40 -2.32 -9.48
N PHE A 28 10.82 -1.95 -8.35
CA PHE A 28 9.44 -1.46 -8.28
C PHE A 28 9.19 -0.31 -9.26
N ARG A 29 8.00 -0.33 -9.88
CA ARG A 29 7.50 0.80 -10.66
C ARG A 29 6.00 0.97 -10.39
N ASP A 30 5.56 2.23 -10.33
CA ASP A 30 4.13 2.51 -10.21
C ASP A 30 3.50 2.73 -11.60
N GLY A 31 2.23 3.10 -11.62
CA GLY A 31 1.51 3.34 -12.88
C GLY A 31 2.02 4.52 -13.69
N TYR A 32 2.86 5.38 -13.11
CA TYR A 32 3.47 6.53 -13.77
C TYR A 32 4.94 6.32 -14.09
N GLY A 33 5.47 5.12 -13.85
CA GLY A 33 6.86 4.81 -14.08
C GLY A 33 7.80 5.25 -12.98
N GLN A 34 7.28 5.71 -11.85
CA GLN A 34 8.11 6.10 -10.71
C GLN A 34 8.60 4.87 -9.96
N GLY A 35 9.82 4.94 -9.46
CA GLY A 35 10.47 3.82 -8.81
C GLY A 35 10.39 3.85 -7.30
N ARG A 36 11.17 2.95 -6.70
CA ARG A 36 11.21 2.76 -5.25
C ARG A 36 11.62 4.01 -4.49
N ASP A 37 12.58 4.78 -5.00
CA ASP A 37 13.07 5.97 -4.31
C ASP A 37 12.00 7.07 -4.25
N GLU A 38 11.25 7.24 -5.33
CA GLU A 38 10.15 8.20 -5.37
C GLU A 38 9.05 7.79 -4.40
N LEU A 39 8.74 6.50 -4.34
CA LEU A 39 7.76 5.99 -3.38
C LEU A 39 8.22 6.24 -1.95
N ARG A 40 9.50 6.00 -1.66
CA ARG A 40 10.05 6.24 -0.33
C ARG A 40 9.91 7.70 0.09
N ARG A 41 10.22 8.63 -0.80
CA ARG A 41 10.07 10.06 -0.52
C ARG A 41 8.62 10.44 -0.26
N TYR A 42 7.70 9.88 -1.03
CA TYR A 42 6.27 10.11 -0.81
C TYR A 42 5.82 9.60 0.57
N VAL A 43 6.22 8.39 0.91
CA VAL A 43 5.87 7.76 2.19
C VAL A 43 6.45 8.55 3.36
N GLN A 44 7.71 8.96 3.26
CA GLN A 44 8.34 9.78 4.29
C GLN A 44 7.59 11.09 4.51
N GLY A 45 7.21 11.76 3.42
CA GLY A 45 6.44 13.00 3.51
C GLY A 45 5.09 12.80 4.17
N TYR A 46 4.41 11.71 3.84
CA TYR A 46 3.12 11.39 4.44
C TYR A 46 3.27 11.11 5.94
N PHE A 47 4.29 10.38 6.35
CA PHE A 47 4.54 10.07 7.75
C PHE A 47 4.91 11.32 8.57
N ILE A 48 5.63 12.26 7.97
CA ILE A 48 5.95 13.53 8.61
C ILE A 48 4.69 14.37 8.78
N ALA A 49 3.83 14.38 7.78
CA ALA A 49 2.60 15.17 7.81
C ALA A 49 1.54 14.61 8.76
N ASN A 50 1.59 13.33 9.07
CA ASN A 50 0.56 12.64 9.86
C ASN A 50 1.20 11.93 11.05
N GLN A 51 0.91 12.40 12.26
CA GLN A 51 1.46 11.82 13.48
C GLN A 51 0.86 10.47 13.85
N SER A 52 -0.34 10.19 13.39
CA SER A 52 -0.97 8.88 13.52
C SER A 52 -1.56 8.49 12.18
N ILE A 53 -1.42 7.22 11.85
CA ILE A 53 -1.94 6.66 10.61
C ILE A 53 -2.68 5.39 10.95
N HIS A 54 -3.89 5.26 10.44
CA HIS A 54 -4.68 4.04 10.54
C HIS A 54 -5.02 3.59 9.13
N LEU A 55 -4.81 2.32 8.86
CA LEU A 55 -5.09 1.73 7.56
C LEU A 55 -6.15 0.65 7.70
N LEU A 56 -7.08 0.66 6.77
CA LEU A 56 -8.01 -0.43 6.56
C LEU A 56 -7.75 -0.96 5.17
N THR A 57 -7.41 -2.22 5.07
CA THR A 57 -7.14 -2.86 3.79
C THR A 57 -8.13 -3.97 3.55
N ARG A 58 -8.61 -4.06 2.31
CA ARG A 58 -9.52 -5.11 1.90
C ARG A 58 -9.03 -5.67 0.58
N ILE A 59 -8.75 -6.96 0.57
CA ILE A 59 -8.35 -7.68 -0.63
C ILE A 59 -9.62 -8.12 -1.35
N GLU A 60 -9.89 -7.50 -2.51
CA GLU A 60 -11.08 -7.79 -3.29
C GLU A 60 -10.87 -9.02 -4.18
N GLN A 61 -9.66 -9.19 -4.69
CA GLN A 61 -9.34 -10.28 -5.60
C GLN A 61 -7.87 -10.62 -5.52
N ILE A 62 -7.55 -11.90 -5.61
CA ILE A 62 -6.18 -12.41 -5.69
C ILE A 62 -6.10 -13.39 -6.85
N ASP A 63 -5.11 -13.19 -7.73
CA ASP A 63 -4.79 -14.11 -8.81
C ASP A 63 -3.31 -14.48 -8.73
N PHE A 64 -2.98 -15.71 -9.06
CA PHE A 64 -1.61 -16.18 -9.12
C PHE A 64 -1.31 -16.65 -10.56
N PRO A 65 -0.89 -15.72 -11.46
CA PRO A 65 -0.51 -16.12 -12.82
C PRO A 65 0.67 -17.08 -12.83
N HIS A 66 1.52 -17.01 -11.81
CA HIS A 66 2.61 -17.95 -11.57
C HIS A 66 2.73 -18.23 -10.08
N PRO A 67 3.36 -19.35 -9.67
CA PRO A 67 3.56 -19.61 -8.25
C PRO A 67 4.33 -18.50 -7.53
N ASP A 68 5.18 -17.76 -8.24
CA ASP A 68 6.01 -16.71 -7.68
C ASP A 68 5.49 -15.30 -7.96
N GLU A 69 4.29 -15.18 -8.53
CA GLU A 69 3.68 -13.88 -8.81
C GLU A 69 2.23 -13.87 -8.34
N ALA A 70 1.85 -12.81 -7.63
CA ALA A 70 0.48 -12.58 -7.20
C ALA A 70 0.00 -11.23 -7.68
N ARG A 71 -1.24 -11.18 -8.17
CA ARG A 71 -1.90 -9.94 -8.55
C ARG A 71 -3.10 -9.75 -7.67
N LEU A 72 -3.16 -8.59 -7.01
CA LEU A 72 -4.19 -8.26 -6.05
C LEU A 72 -4.94 -7.01 -6.49
N GLN A 73 -6.25 -7.04 -6.26
CA GLN A 73 -7.06 -5.82 -6.23
C GLN A 73 -7.33 -5.51 -4.78
N VAL A 74 -6.86 -4.35 -4.32
CA VAL A 74 -6.90 -3.99 -2.90
C VAL A 74 -7.56 -2.63 -2.76
N THR A 75 -8.49 -2.54 -1.82
CA THR A 75 -9.06 -1.26 -1.40
C THR A 75 -8.37 -0.85 -0.10
N VAL A 76 -7.84 0.36 -0.08
CA VAL A 76 -7.13 0.89 1.08
C VAL A 76 -7.82 2.17 1.54
N GLY A 77 -8.24 2.16 2.81
CA GLY A 77 -8.69 3.36 3.48
C GLY A 77 -7.58 3.89 4.36
N MET A 78 -7.22 5.14 4.20
CA MET A 78 -6.17 5.79 4.99
C MET A 78 -6.77 6.89 5.85
N VAL A 79 -6.46 6.85 7.14
CA VAL A 79 -6.93 7.85 8.10
C VAL A 79 -5.71 8.42 8.80
N GLY A 80 -5.45 9.71 8.59
CA GLY A 80 -4.39 10.42 9.31
C GLY A 80 -4.91 11.01 10.61
N ARG A 81 -4.01 11.62 11.35
CA ARG A 81 -4.31 12.23 12.64
C ARG A 81 -5.40 13.30 12.57
N GLU A 82 -5.48 14.01 11.44
CA GLU A 82 -6.43 15.09 11.28
C GLU A 82 -7.89 14.61 11.25
N ALA A 83 -8.11 13.34 11.04
CA ALA A 83 -9.45 12.79 11.05
C ALA A 83 -9.91 12.61 12.50
N ASP A 84 -10.97 13.32 12.86
CA ASP A 84 -11.61 13.21 14.17
C ASP A 84 -13.07 12.82 13.99
N ALA A 85 -13.83 12.78 15.08
CA ALA A 85 -15.23 12.40 15.05
C ALA A 85 -16.07 13.34 14.17
N ALA A 86 -15.74 14.62 14.14
CA ALA A 86 -16.45 15.60 13.32
C ALA A 86 -16.15 15.41 11.83
N ASN A 87 -14.98 14.87 11.51
CA ASN A 87 -14.51 14.66 10.16
C ASN A 87 -14.62 13.19 9.72
N ALA A 88 -15.35 12.37 10.47
CA ALA A 88 -15.48 10.94 10.17
C ALA A 88 -16.01 10.67 8.76
N TRP A 89 -16.84 11.53 8.24
CA TRP A 89 -17.39 11.43 6.89
C TRP A 89 -16.34 11.59 5.80
N ASN A 90 -15.22 12.26 6.11
CA ASN A 90 -14.15 12.47 5.16
C ASN A 90 -13.29 11.22 4.98
N LEU A 91 -13.48 10.19 5.81
CA LEU A 91 -12.77 8.93 5.67
C LEU A 91 -12.99 8.32 4.28
N ALA A 92 -14.18 8.47 3.73
CA ALA A 92 -14.49 7.95 2.41
C ALA A 92 -13.67 8.61 1.30
N ALA A 93 -13.21 9.84 1.52
CA ALA A 93 -12.40 10.57 0.54
C ALA A 93 -10.98 10.02 0.43
N ASP A 94 -10.53 9.30 1.45
CA ASP A 94 -9.18 8.72 1.49
C ASP A 94 -9.19 7.23 1.17
N VAL A 95 -10.23 6.75 0.52
CA VAL A 95 -10.32 5.36 0.06
C VAL A 95 -9.84 5.27 -1.38
N HIS A 96 -8.92 4.37 -1.61
CA HIS A 96 -8.32 4.17 -2.93
C HIS A 96 -8.30 2.70 -3.29
N ASP A 97 -8.53 2.43 -4.57
CA ASP A 97 -8.41 1.09 -5.11
C ASP A 97 -7.10 0.97 -5.88
N PHE A 98 -6.37 -0.09 -5.62
CA PHE A 98 -5.09 -0.35 -6.25
C PHE A 98 -5.06 -1.72 -6.91
N ASP A 99 -4.38 -1.78 -8.05
CA ASP A 99 -3.91 -3.03 -8.63
C ASP A 99 -2.45 -3.18 -8.21
N VAL A 100 -2.15 -4.27 -7.51
CA VAL A 100 -0.83 -4.51 -6.94
C VAL A 100 -0.31 -5.84 -7.43
N THR A 101 0.93 -5.85 -7.91
CA THR A 101 1.61 -7.08 -8.29
C THR A 101 2.76 -7.33 -7.33
N LEU A 102 2.83 -8.54 -6.79
CA LEU A 102 3.90 -8.97 -5.90
C LEU A 102 4.66 -10.11 -6.56
N ARG A 103 5.96 -10.16 -6.27
CA ARG A 103 6.84 -11.26 -6.68
C ARG A 103 7.38 -11.93 -5.43
N ARG A 104 7.36 -13.26 -5.43
CA ARG A 104 7.99 -14.02 -4.35
C ARG A 104 9.49 -14.11 -4.61
N ASP A 105 10.25 -13.72 -3.59
CA ASP A 105 11.70 -13.72 -3.62
C ASP A 105 12.15 -14.55 -2.40
N GLY A 106 12.45 -15.84 -2.65
CA GLY A 106 12.66 -16.78 -1.58
C GLY A 106 11.35 -17.06 -0.84
N GLU A 107 11.29 -16.74 0.44
CA GLU A 107 10.09 -16.88 1.26
C GLU A 107 9.31 -15.60 1.40
N ASP A 108 9.82 -14.49 0.85
CA ASP A 108 9.24 -13.17 1.01
C ASP A 108 8.53 -12.72 -0.26
N TRP A 109 7.37 -12.10 -0.07
CA TRP A 109 6.66 -11.43 -1.14
C TRP A 109 7.02 -9.95 -1.15
N ARG A 110 7.37 -9.43 -2.34
CA ARG A 110 7.69 -8.01 -2.51
C ARG A 110 6.86 -7.40 -3.62
N VAL A 111 6.45 -6.16 -3.40
CA VAL A 111 5.67 -5.40 -4.37
C VAL A 111 6.57 -4.96 -5.51
N ILE A 112 6.22 -5.34 -6.75
CA ILE A 112 6.96 -4.93 -7.95
C ILE A 112 6.20 -3.90 -8.76
N HIS A 113 4.90 -3.78 -8.54
CA HIS A 113 4.06 -2.80 -9.25
C HIS A 113 2.85 -2.46 -8.41
N ALA A 114 2.46 -1.18 -8.44
CA ALA A 114 1.22 -0.72 -7.85
C ALA A 114 0.68 0.43 -8.69
N ALA A 115 -0.59 0.36 -9.03
CA ALA A 115 -1.25 1.40 -9.79
C ALA A 115 -2.62 1.66 -9.20
N ARG A 116 -2.96 2.94 -9.08
CA ARG A 116 -4.27 3.34 -8.61
C ARG A 116 -5.29 3.08 -9.71
N ARG A 117 -6.37 2.38 -9.34
CA ARG A 117 -7.44 2.07 -10.25
C ARG A 117 -8.48 3.18 -10.22
N ARG A 118 -8.93 3.63 -11.39
CA ARG A 118 -9.95 4.68 -11.46
C ARG A 118 -11.32 4.10 -11.09
N PRO A 119 -12.10 4.80 -10.22
CA PRO A 119 -13.46 4.38 -9.94
C PRO A 119 -14.29 4.32 -11.22
N GLY A 120 -15.06 3.24 -11.38
CA GLY A 120 -15.96 3.08 -12.52
C GLY A 120 -15.30 2.80 -13.86
N GLY A 121 -13.96 2.62 -13.86
CA GLY A 121 -13.21 2.33 -15.09
C GLY A 121 -12.98 0.85 -15.29
#